data_a20097ea260623a45f5f47d49e6570f7
#
_entry.id   a20097ea260623a45f5f47d49e6570f7
#
_cell.length_a   1.000
_cell.length_b   1.000
_cell.length_c   1.000
_cell.angle_alpha   90.00
_cell.angle_beta   90.00
_cell.angle_gamma   90.00
#
_symmetry.space_group_name_H-M   'P 1'
#
loop_
_entity.id
_entity.type
_entity.pdbx_description
1 polymer ?
#
loop_
_entity_poly.entity_id
_entity_poly.type
_entity_poly.pdbx_seq_one_letter_code
_entity_poly.pdbx_strand_id
1 'polypeptide(L)'
;MIHQDAIDAVGKDLKIVYSPLHGTGNIPARRILKELGFENVYVVKEQELPDGEFPTVSYPNPEAAEAFELGLKLAREVDADIVLATDPDADRLGVRVKDKNGEYHDLTGNMSGCLLADYEIGQRNALRGLPEDGYLIKTIVTTNMADAIADYYNTGLIEVLTGFKYIGQQILGFETSKKGEYLFGFEESYGCLIGTHARDKDCLLYTSPSPRDRSLS
;
A
#
# COMPACT_ATOMS: atom_id res chain seq x y z
N MET A 1 9.92 7.52 0.70
CA MET A 1 10.40 8.82 0.19
C MET A 1 9.80 9.06 -1.18
N ILE A 2 9.48 10.32 -1.51
CA ILE A 2 8.77 10.64 -2.75
C ILE A 2 9.75 11.31 -3.70
N HIS A 3 9.84 10.81 -4.93
CA HIS A 3 10.60 11.42 -6.00
C HIS A 3 9.73 12.44 -6.74
N GLN A 4 9.69 13.66 -6.22
CA GLN A 4 8.88 14.73 -6.82
C GLN A 4 9.31 15.00 -8.26
N ASP A 5 10.60 15.00 -8.55
CA ASP A 5 11.12 15.20 -9.91
C ASP A 5 10.57 14.18 -10.92
N ALA A 6 10.43 12.91 -10.50
CA ALA A 6 9.83 11.87 -11.35
C ALA A 6 8.33 12.10 -11.55
N ILE A 7 7.63 12.52 -10.49
CA ILE A 7 6.19 12.84 -10.58
C ILE A 7 5.99 14.07 -11.47
N ASP A 8 6.79 15.11 -11.29
CA ASP A 8 6.70 16.33 -12.11
C ASP A 8 6.94 16.05 -13.61
N ALA A 9 7.76 15.01 -13.91
CA ALA A 9 8.02 14.60 -15.29
C ALA A 9 6.86 13.85 -15.95
N VAL A 10 6.07 13.07 -15.18
CA VAL A 10 5.04 12.16 -15.75
C VAL A 10 3.64 12.35 -15.17
N GLY A 11 3.49 13.06 -14.06
CA GLY A 11 2.21 13.14 -13.32
C GLY A 11 1.07 13.78 -14.08
N LYS A 12 1.41 14.63 -15.09
CA LYS A 12 0.42 15.25 -15.98
C LYS A 12 -0.07 14.32 -17.09
N ASP A 13 0.74 13.32 -17.46
CA ASP A 13 0.42 12.40 -18.54
C ASP A 13 -0.11 11.07 -18.02
N LEU A 14 0.39 10.63 -16.85
CA LEU A 14 0.01 9.36 -16.26
C LEU A 14 -1.47 9.34 -15.88
N LYS A 15 -2.21 8.38 -16.41
CA LYS A 15 -3.63 8.18 -16.14
C LYS A 15 -3.84 7.08 -15.13
N ILE A 16 -4.48 7.41 -14.03
CA ILE A 16 -4.74 6.51 -12.90
C ILE A 16 -6.24 6.34 -12.76
N VAL A 17 -6.72 5.09 -12.78
CA VAL A 17 -8.07 4.75 -12.30
C VAL A 17 -7.98 4.31 -10.85
N TYR A 18 -8.90 4.79 -10.03
CA TYR A 18 -8.94 4.45 -8.61
C TYR A 18 -10.34 3.99 -8.18
N SER A 19 -10.41 2.89 -7.45
CA SER A 19 -11.59 2.42 -6.75
C SER A 19 -11.34 2.32 -5.24
N PRO A 20 -12.16 2.97 -4.40
CA PRO A 20 -12.16 2.77 -2.96
C PRO A 20 -12.96 1.54 -2.50
N LEU A 21 -13.55 0.77 -3.41
CA LEU A 21 -14.44 -0.37 -3.13
C LEU A 21 -15.50 -0.06 -2.05
N HIS A 22 -16.18 1.09 -2.19
CA HIS A 22 -17.16 1.62 -1.22
C HIS A 22 -16.58 1.93 0.17
N GLY A 23 -15.26 2.07 0.29
CA GLY A 23 -14.56 2.19 1.56
C GLY A 23 -14.08 3.59 1.91
N THR A 24 -13.30 3.66 2.98
CA THR A 24 -12.79 4.91 3.59
C THR A 24 -11.64 5.54 2.81
N GLY A 25 -10.98 4.79 1.92
CA GLY A 25 -9.83 5.22 1.14
C GLY A 25 -10.11 6.36 0.14
N ASN A 26 -11.39 6.60 -0.21
CA ASN A 26 -11.77 7.56 -1.25
C ASN A 26 -11.13 8.95 -1.06
N ILE A 27 -11.36 9.57 0.08
CA ILE A 27 -10.88 10.94 0.34
C ILE A 27 -9.35 10.99 0.49
N PRO A 28 -8.71 10.19 1.36
CA PRO A 28 -7.27 10.28 1.58
C PRO A 28 -6.45 9.89 0.34
N ALA A 29 -6.82 8.83 -0.39
CA ALA A 29 -6.08 8.42 -1.58
C ALA A 29 -6.16 9.47 -2.70
N ARG A 30 -7.34 10.02 -2.97
CA ARG A 30 -7.51 11.08 -3.97
C ARG A 30 -6.77 12.36 -3.58
N ARG A 31 -6.80 12.69 -2.30
CA ARG A 31 -6.10 13.86 -1.78
C ARG A 31 -4.60 13.74 -1.97
N ILE A 32 -4.00 12.61 -1.59
CA ILE A 32 -2.56 12.43 -1.73
C ILE A 32 -2.13 12.41 -3.20
N LEU A 33 -2.86 11.73 -4.09
CA LEU A 33 -2.57 11.73 -5.52
C LEU A 33 -2.59 13.15 -6.11
N LYS A 34 -3.60 13.95 -5.72
CA LYS A 34 -3.69 15.34 -6.15
C LYS A 34 -2.55 16.22 -5.58
N GLU A 35 -2.23 16.07 -4.29
CA GLU A 35 -1.16 16.85 -3.64
C GLU A 35 0.21 16.49 -4.21
N LEU A 36 0.40 15.26 -4.68
CA LEU A 36 1.61 14.83 -5.36
C LEU A 36 1.75 15.39 -6.79
N GLY A 37 0.66 15.82 -7.43
CA GLY A 37 0.69 16.40 -8.77
C GLY A 37 0.16 15.51 -9.89
N PHE A 38 -0.54 14.40 -9.56
CA PHE A 38 -1.24 13.60 -10.56
C PHE A 38 -2.54 14.29 -10.97
N GLU A 39 -2.65 14.68 -12.25
CA GLU A 39 -3.80 15.42 -12.77
C GLU A 39 -4.90 14.50 -13.32
N ASN A 40 -4.55 13.33 -13.83
CA ASN A 40 -5.47 12.41 -14.50
C ASN A 40 -5.87 11.24 -13.58
N VAL A 41 -6.63 11.53 -12.53
CA VAL A 41 -7.16 10.53 -11.60
C VAL A 41 -8.66 10.34 -11.83
N TYR A 42 -9.04 9.17 -12.31
CA TYR A 42 -10.43 8.78 -12.63
C TYR A 42 -10.96 7.83 -11.55
N VAL A 43 -12.03 8.21 -10.89
CA VAL A 43 -12.63 7.39 -9.83
C VAL A 43 -13.78 6.57 -10.39
N VAL A 44 -13.85 5.29 -10.02
CA VAL A 44 -14.98 4.40 -10.33
C VAL A 44 -16.22 4.91 -9.59
N LYS A 45 -17.14 5.53 -10.30
CA LYS A 45 -18.29 6.26 -9.72
C LYS A 45 -19.23 5.35 -8.93
N GLU A 46 -19.44 4.14 -9.41
CA GLU A 46 -20.30 3.15 -8.77
C GLU A 46 -19.76 2.68 -7.41
N GLN A 47 -18.45 2.82 -7.19
CA GLN A 47 -17.74 2.38 -5.98
C GLN A 47 -17.21 3.56 -5.13
N GLU A 48 -17.47 4.79 -5.56
CA GLU A 48 -16.89 6.00 -4.94
C GLU A 48 -17.41 6.26 -3.53
N LEU A 49 -18.71 6.09 -3.32
CA LEU A 49 -19.34 6.40 -2.03
C LEU A 49 -19.30 5.20 -1.09
N PRO A 50 -19.07 5.44 0.21
CA PRO A 50 -19.14 4.38 1.21
C PRO A 50 -20.52 3.71 1.22
N ASP A 51 -20.53 2.37 1.16
CA ASP A 51 -21.73 1.55 1.24
C ASP A 51 -21.39 0.20 1.89
N GLY A 52 -21.94 -0.05 3.07
CA GLY A 52 -21.69 -1.28 3.83
C GLY A 52 -22.31 -2.55 3.23
N GLU A 53 -23.19 -2.41 2.24
CA GLU A 53 -23.79 -3.55 1.52
C GLU A 53 -22.95 -3.98 0.30
N PHE A 54 -21.93 -3.17 -0.10
CA PHE A 54 -21.02 -3.45 -1.21
C PHE A 54 -21.72 -3.91 -2.51
N PRO A 55 -22.67 -3.14 -3.05
CA PRO A 55 -23.59 -3.61 -4.09
C PRO A 55 -22.94 -3.98 -5.43
N THR A 56 -21.67 -3.64 -5.62
CA THR A 56 -20.94 -3.87 -6.89
C THR A 56 -19.96 -5.03 -6.83
N VAL A 57 -19.73 -5.62 -5.66
CA VAL A 57 -18.79 -6.74 -5.48
C VAL A 57 -19.31 -7.69 -4.40
N SER A 58 -19.09 -8.98 -4.61
CA SER A 58 -19.45 -9.99 -3.61
C SER A 58 -18.45 -10.03 -2.45
N TYR A 59 -17.22 -9.64 -2.71
CA TYR A 59 -16.12 -9.59 -1.74
C TYR A 59 -15.23 -8.37 -2.00
N PRO A 60 -15.31 -7.31 -1.16
CA PRO A 60 -14.60 -6.05 -1.40
C PRO A 60 -13.11 -6.16 -0.99
N ASN A 61 -12.37 -7.02 -1.66
CA ASN A 61 -10.95 -7.27 -1.43
C ASN A 61 -10.18 -7.14 -2.75
N PRO A 62 -9.11 -6.32 -2.82
CA PRO A 62 -8.30 -6.16 -4.01
C PRO A 62 -7.54 -7.42 -4.45
N GLU A 63 -7.54 -8.50 -3.67
CA GLU A 63 -7.08 -9.81 -4.11
C GLU A 63 -8.05 -10.48 -5.11
N ALA A 64 -9.35 -10.12 -5.04
CA ALA A 64 -10.37 -10.70 -5.90
C ALA A 64 -10.38 -10.01 -7.28
N ALA A 65 -10.41 -10.81 -8.35
CA ALA A 65 -10.49 -10.27 -9.72
C ALA A 65 -11.74 -9.39 -9.93
N GLU A 66 -12.87 -9.77 -9.32
CA GLU A 66 -14.14 -9.04 -9.35
C GLU A 66 -14.00 -7.58 -8.87
N ALA A 67 -13.16 -7.34 -7.87
CA ALA A 67 -12.94 -6.00 -7.32
C ALA A 67 -12.42 -4.99 -8.37
N PHE A 68 -11.76 -5.49 -9.41
CA PHE A 68 -11.20 -4.66 -10.47
C PHE A 68 -12.07 -4.56 -11.73
N GLU A 69 -13.17 -5.27 -11.85
CA GLU A 69 -13.95 -5.30 -13.11
C GLU A 69 -14.41 -3.92 -13.57
N LEU A 70 -15.02 -3.13 -12.69
CA LEU A 70 -15.45 -1.77 -13.00
C LEU A 70 -14.27 -0.83 -13.23
N GLY A 71 -13.21 -0.98 -12.44
CA GLY A 71 -11.97 -0.24 -12.61
C GLY A 71 -11.31 -0.51 -13.97
N LEU A 72 -11.20 -1.76 -14.37
CA LEU A 72 -10.65 -2.15 -15.67
C LEU A 72 -11.53 -1.72 -16.86
N LYS A 73 -12.85 -1.72 -16.69
CA LYS A 73 -13.76 -1.18 -17.69
C LYS A 73 -13.48 0.31 -17.90
N LEU A 74 -13.48 1.10 -16.84
CA LEU A 74 -13.15 2.53 -16.89
C LEU A 74 -11.73 2.76 -17.44
N ALA A 75 -10.76 1.94 -17.02
CA ALA A 75 -9.38 2.07 -17.48
C ALA A 75 -9.23 1.90 -18.99
N ARG A 76 -9.98 0.98 -19.60
CA ARG A 76 -10.02 0.82 -21.06
C ARG A 76 -10.68 2.01 -21.77
N GLU A 77 -11.72 2.60 -21.16
CA GLU A 77 -12.43 3.77 -21.71
C GLU A 77 -11.54 5.02 -21.75
N VAL A 78 -10.74 5.25 -20.69
CA VAL A 78 -9.86 6.43 -20.58
C VAL A 78 -8.42 6.16 -21.03
N ASP A 79 -8.13 4.93 -21.39
CA ASP A 79 -6.77 4.45 -21.71
C ASP A 79 -5.79 4.69 -20.55
N ALA A 80 -6.15 4.21 -19.35
CA ALA A 80 -5.36 4.40 -18.14
C ALA A 80 -4.10 3.53 -18.12
N ASP A 81 -3.05 4.00 -17.47
CA ASP A 81 -1.80 3.29 -17.30
C ASP A 81 -1.82 2.35 -16.09
N ILE A 82 -2.51 2.78 -15.03
CA ILE A 82 -2.56 2.09 -13.74
C ILE A 82 -4.00 2.08 -13.21
N VAL A 83 -4.39 0.95 -12.62
CA VAL A 83 -5.64 0.82 -11.85
C VAL A 83 -5.29 0.48 -10.41
N LEU A 84 -5.79 1.28 -9.49
CA LEU A 84 -5.62 1.12 -8.04
C LEU A 84 -6.94 0.77 -7.39
N ALA A 85 -6.94 -0.13 -6.42
CA ALA A 85 -8.09 -0.41 -5.58
C ALA A 85 -7.65 -0.57 -4.13
N THR A 86 -8.37 0.08 -3.21
CA THR A 86 -8.23 -0.17 -1.77
C THR A 86 -9.44 -0.92 -1.26
N ASP A 87 -9.24 -1.77 -0.26
CA ASP A 87 -10.36 -2.39 0.47
C ASP A 87 -11.10 -1.39 1.36
N PRO A 88 -12.20 -1.77 2.02
CA PRO A 88 -13.07 -0.82 2.70
C PRO A 88 -12.43 -0.04 3.85
N ASP A 89 -11.48 -0.61 4.58
CA ASP A 89 -10.72 0.05 5.65
C ASP A 89 -9.39 0.66 5.16
N ALA A 90 -9.10 0.48 3.86
CA ALA A 90 -7.94 1.02 3.16
C ALA A 90 -6.58 0.54 3.72
N ASP A 91 -6.56 -0.68 4.26
CA ASP A 91 -5.35 -1.31 4.78
C ASP A 91 -4.59 -2.14 3.72
N ARG A 92 -5.20 -2.35 2.55
CA ARG A 92 -4.65 -3.07 1.40
C ARG A 92 -4.73 -2.22 0.15
N LEU A 93 -3.73 -2.36 -0.71
CA LEU A 93 -3.68 -1.69 -2.01
C LEU A 93 -3.40 -2.70 -3.11
N GLY A 94 -4.40 -2.98 -3.93
CA GLY A 94 -4.23 -3.74 -5.16
C GLY A 94 -3.88 -2.83 -6.33
N VAL A 95 -3.03 -3.32 -7.21
CA VAL A 95 -2.49 -2.58 -8.35
C VAL A 95 -2.58 -3.42 -9.60
N ARG A 96 -3.07 -2.83 -10.69
CA ARG A 96 -2.96 -3.38 -12.04
C ARG A 96 -2.28 -2.39 -12.96
N VAL A 97 -1.39 -2.87 -13.79
CA VAL A 97 -0.60 -2.05 -14.70
C VAL A 97 -0.86 -2.46 -16.15
N LYS A 98 -0.96 -1.48 -17.03
CA LYS A 98 -1.08 -1.71 -18.48
C LYS A 98 0.29 -2.01 -19.07
N ASP A 99 0.39 -3.09 -19.84
CA ASP A 99 1.60 -3.42 -20.59
C ASP A 99 1.65 -2.68 -21.94
N LYS A 100 2.75 -2.87 -22.67
CA LYS A 100 2.97 -2.29 -24.00
C LYS A 100 1.97 -2.76 -25.08
N ASN A 101 1.22 -3.84 -24.82
CA ASN A 101 0.22 -4.38 -25.74
C ASN A 101 -1.20 -3.87 -25.37
N GLY A 102 -1.34 -3.09 -24.27
CA GLY A 102 -2.60 -2.58 -23.77
C GLY A 102 -3.32 -3.53 -22.82
N GLU A 103 -2.68 -4.63 -22.41
CA GLU A 103 -3.26 -5.59 -21.47
C GLU A 103 -2.93 -5.21 -20.02
N TYR A 104 -3.89 -5.40 -19.12
CA TYR A 104 -3.73 -5.11 -17.70
C TYR A 104 -3.31 -6.34 -16.92
N HIS A 105 -2.20 -6.25 -16.23
CA HIS A 105 -1.61 -7.30 -15.41
C HIS A 105 -1.72 -6.98 -13.92
N ASP A 106 -2.05 -7.99 -13.15
CA ASP A 106 -2.11 -7.91 -11.69
C ASP A 106 -0.71 -7.91 -11.09
N LEU A 107 -0.43 -6.94 -10.22
CA LEU A 107 0.72 -7.01 -9.32
C LEU A 107 0.25 -7.65 -8.02
N THR A 108 0.62 -8.89 -7.80
CA THR A 108 0.29 -9.60 -6.55
C THR A 108 0.84 -8.85 -5.33
N GLY A 109 0.30 -9.10 -4.14
CA GLY A 109 0.80 -8.48 -2.92
C GLY A 109 2.30 -8.72 -2.70
N ASN A 110 2.79 -9.93 -3.06
CA ASN A 110 4.22 -10.22 -3.04
C ASN A 110 5.02 -9.35 -4.03
N MET A 111 4.52 -9.16 -5.25
CA MET A 111 5.19 -8.31 -6.24
C MET A 111 5.21 -6.85 -5.80
N SER A 112 4.06 -6.32 -5.39
CA SER A 112 3.93 -4.94 -4.91
C SER A 112 4.80 -4.70 -3.69
N GLY A 113 4.78 -5.62 -2.73
CA GLY A 113 5.59 -5.54 -1.51
C GLY A 113 7.09 -5.54 -1.80
N CYS A 114 7.57 -6.41 -2.70
CA CYS A 114 8.98 -6.43 -3.11
C CYS A 114 9.40 -5.14 -3.83
N LEU A 115 8.57 -4.62 -4.77
CA LEU A 115 8.85 -3.37 -5.47
C LEU A 115 8.93 -2.19 -4.50
N LEU A 116 8.00 -2.12 -3.52
CA LEU A 116 8.00 -1.08 -2.51
C LEU A 116 9.18 -1.21 -1.53
N ALA A 117 9.53 -2.44 -1.13
CA ALA A 117 10.69 -2.70 -0.26
C ALA A 117 12.00 -2.26 -0.94
N ASP A 118 12.21 -2.68 -2.19
CA ASP A 118 13.39 -2.30 -2.98
C ASP A 118 13.46 -0.78 -3.15
N TYR A 119 12.34 -0.15 -3.52
CA TYR A 119 12.27 1.29 -3.68
C TYR A 119 12.57 2.04 -2.38
N GLU A 120 11.89 1.71 -1.28
CA GLU A 120 12.04 2.44 0.00
C GLU A 120 13.43 2.29 0.60
N ILE A 121 13.97 1.06 0.62
CA ILE A 121 15.30 0.77 1.14
C ILE A 121 16.37 1.40 0.24
N GLY A 122 16.24 1.25 -1.08
CA GLY A 122 17.16 1.81 -2.05
C GLY A 122 17.22 3.33 -2.00
N GLN A 123 16.06 4.01 -1.93
CA GLN A 123 16.00 5.46 -1.84
C GLN A 123 16.56 5.98 -0.51
N ARG A 124 16.25 5.28 0.57
CA ARG A 124 16.82 5.60 1.88
C ARG A 124 18.33 5.49 1.86
N ASN A 125 18.86 4.40 1.29
CA ASN A 125 20.29 4.19 1.14
C ASN A 125 20.96 5.32 0.34
N ALA A 126 20.38 5.68 -0.80
CA ALA A 126 20.93 6.71 -1.67
C ALA A 126 20.96 8.11 -1.03
N LEU A 127 19.96 8.45 -0.22
CA LEU A 127 19.81 9.81 0.34
C LEU A 127 20.52 10.02 1.67
N ARG A 128 20.62 9.01 2.52
CA ARG A 128 21.17 9.17 3.89
C ARG A 128 21.93 7.97 4.44
N GLY A 129 22.08 6.92 3.62
CA GLY A 129 22.62 5.63 4.07
C GLY A 129 21.62 4.80 4.88
N LEU A 130 21.92 3.53 5.02
CA LEU A 130 21.15 2.61 5.86
C LEU A 130 21.81 2.50 7.25
N PRO A 131 21.01 2.32 8.32
CA PRO A 131 21.55 2.01 9.63
C PRO A 131 22.16 0.59 9.61
N GLU A 132 23.22 0.39 10.43
CA GLU A 132 23.88 -0.93 10.54
C GLU A 132 22.94 -2.03 11.04
N ASP A 133 21.94 -1.66 11.84
CA ASP A 133 20.93 -2.54 12.43
C ASP A 133 19.54 -2.28 11.84
N GLY A 134 19.46 -2.00 10.54
CA GLY A 134 18.20 -1.83 9.80
C GLY A 134 17.56 -3.16 9.43
N TYR A 135 16.24 -3.27 9.54
CA TYR A 135 15.49 -4.50 9.29
C TYR A 135 14.33 -4.32 8.30
N LEU A 136 14.28 -5.24 7.32
CA LEU A 136 13.10 -5.55 6.55
C LEU A 136 12.29 -6.63 7.32
N ILE A 137 10.96 -6.48 7.38
CA ILE A 137 10.10 -7.43 8.09
C ILE A 137 9.05 -8.00 7.12
N LYS A 138 8.89 -9.33 7.12
CA LYS A 138 7.87 -10.03 6.34
C LYS A 138 7.18 -11.10 7.17
N THR A 139 6.04 -11.61 6.70
CA THR A 139 5.45 -12.81 7.29
C THR A 139 6.08 -14.09 6.75
N ILE A 140 5.94 -15.19 7.48
CA ILE A 140 6.48 -16.51 7.10
C ILE A 140 5.92 -17.06 5.78
N VAL A 141 4.76 -16.54 5.32
CA VAL A 141 4.12 -16.95 4.05
C VAL A 141 4.40 -15.96 2.91
N THR A 142 5.08 -14.85 3.22
CA THR A 142 5.50 -13.86 2.24
C THR A 142 6.73 -14.36 1.46
N THR A 143 6.86 -13.93 0.22
CA THR A 143 7.89 -14.40 -0.72
C THR A 143 9.33 -14.30 -0.20
N ASN A 144 10.17 -15.30 -0.55
CA ASN A 144 11.61 -15.28 -0.29
C ASN A 144 12.38 -14.27 -1.18
N MET A 145 11.72 -13.58 -2.10
CA MET A 145 12.36 -12.45 -2.81
C MET A 145 12.74 -11.32 -1.83
N ALA A 146 12.03 -11.20 -0.71
CA ALA A 146 12.39 -10.26 0.36
C ALA A 146 13.77 -10.56 0.98
N ASP A 147 14.16 -11.84 1.05
CA ASP A 147 15.49 -12.27 1.53
C ASP A 147 16.58 -11.72 0.59
N ALA A 148 16.37 -11.86 -0.72
CA ALA A 148 17.31 -11.35 -1.71
C ALA A 148 17.44 -9.81 -1.68
N ILE A 149 16.34 -9.10 -1.39
CA ILE A 149 16.36 -7.64 -1.23
C ILE A 149 17.16 -7.26 0.04
N ALA A 150 16.90 -7.94 1.15
CA ALA A 150 17.63 -7.69 2.39
C ALA A 150 19.14 -7.96 2.23
N ASP A 151 19.49 -9.06 1.59
CA ASP A 151 20.89 -9.41 1.29
C ASP A 151 21.55 -8.37 0.37
N TYR A 152 20.84 -7.92 -0.68
CA TYR A 152 21.38 -6.93 -1.61
C TYR A 152 21.73 -5.59 -0.95
N TYR A 153 20.90 -5.16 -0.02
CA TYR A 153 21.13 -3.91 0.74
C TYR A 153 21.92 -4.12 2.04
N ASN A 154 22.34 -5.35 2.33
CA ASN A 154 23.03 -5.71 3.58
C ASN A 154 22.24 -5.26 4.82
N THR A 155 20.93 -5.50 4.83
CA THR A 155 20.03 -5.24 5.96
C THR A 155 19.62 -6.54 6.64
N GLY A 156 19.16 -6.46 7.88
CA GLY A 156 18.58 -7.60 8.57
C GLY A 156 17.19 -7.94 7.99
N LEU A 157 16.82 -9.23 8.08
CA LEU A 157 15.47 -9.71 7.77
C LEU A 157 14.86 -10.34 9.01
N ILE A 158 13.61 -9.99 9.32
CA ILE A 158 12.84 -10.65 10.38
C ILE A 158 11.59 -11.25 9.76
N GLU A 159 11.40 -12.55 9.99
CA GLU A 159 10.18 -13.26 9.66
C GLU A 159 9.26 -13.34 10.88
N VAL A 160 8.00 -12.98 10.70
CA VAL A 160 6.99 -13.03 11.74
C VAL A 160 5.80 -13.90 11.33
N LEU A 161 4.94 -14.25 12.26
CA LEU A 161 3.69 -14.94 11.95
C LEU A 161 2.78 -14.05 11.11
N THR A 162 1.83 -14.66 10.38
CA THR A 162 0.82 -13.97 9.58
C THR A 162 -0.05 -13.05 10.44
N GLY A 163 -0.20 -11.83 9.99
CA GLY A 163 -0.98 -10.77 10.65
C GLY A 163 -0.11 -9.57 11.00
N PHE A 164 -0.54 -8.39 10.54
CA PHE A 164 0.26 -7.15 10.63
C PHE A 164 0.63 -6.76 12.07
N LYS A 165 -0.17 -7.19 13.05
CA LYS A 165 0.12 -7.02 14.49
C LYS A 165 1.52 -7.52 14.90
N TYR A 166 2.03 -8.57 14.24
CA TYR A 166 3.36 -9.11 14.55
C TYR A 166 4.47 -8.23 13.97
N ILE A 167 4.24 -7.59 12.83
CA ILE A 167 5.13 -6.53 12.31
C ILE A 167 5.10 -5.34 13.27
N GLY A 168 3.91 -4.91 13.71
CA GLY A 168 3.75 -3.85 14.71
C GLY A 168 4.44 -4.14 16.05
N GLN A 169 4.47 -5.41 16.49
CA GLN A 169 5.23 -5.83 17.68
C GLN A 169 6.74 -5.65 17.50
N GLN A 170 7.29 -5.91 16.32
CA GLN A 170 8.71 -5.67 16.06
C GLN A 170 9.04 -4.19 16.08
N ILE A 171 8.19 -3.34 15.49
CA ILE A 171 8.34 -1.88 15.55
C ILE A 171 8.37 -1.42 17.02
N LEU A 172 7.44 -1.86 17.85
CA LEU A 172 7.41 -1.55 19.27
C LEU A 172 8.67 -2.07 20.00
N GLY A 173 9.14 -3.27 19.62
CA GLY A 173 10.37 -3.85 20.15
C GLY A 173 11.59 -2.97 19.90
N PHE A 174 11.77 -2.46 18.68
CA PHE A 174 12.86 -1.53 18.34
C PHE A 174 12.75 -0.20 19.10
N GLU A 175 11.54 0.38 19.16
CA GLU A 175 11.31 1.63 19.89
C GLU A 175 11.63 1.50 21.40
N THR A 176 11.28 0.35 21.99
CA THR A 176 11.47 0.11 23.43
C THR A 176 12.90 -0.24 23.77
N SER A 177 13.52 -1.14 23.01
CA SER A 177 14.89 -1.60 23.27
C SER A 177 15.95 -0.61 22.82
N LYS A 178 15.61 0.30 21.89
CA LYS A 178 16.54 1.17 21.17
C LYS A 178 17.63 0.40 20.41
N LYS A 179 17.31 -0.85 20.02
CA LYS A 179 18.17 -1.72 19.22
C LYS A 179 17.38 -2.17 17.98
N GLY A 180 17.98 -2.01 16.81
CA GLY A 180 17.35 -2.24 15.53
C GLY A 180 16.54 -1.03 15.06
N GLU A 181 16.45 -0.89 13.74
CA GLU A 181 15.65 0.14 13.09
C GLU A 181 14.75 -0.48 12.02
N TYR A 182 13.46 -0.16 12.09
CA TYR A 182 12.49 -0.57 11.10
C TYR A 182 12.70 0.17 9.78
N LEU A 183 12.87 -0.55 8.69
CA LEU A 183 12.98 0.01 7.35
C LEU A 183 11.66 -0.07 6.60
N PHE A 184 11.13 -1.29 6.46
CA PHE A 184 9.88 -1.58 5.76
C PHE A 184 9.31 -2.91 6.23
N GLY A 185 8.00 -3.07 6.13
CA GLY A 185 7.34 -4.34 6.42
C GLY A 185 6.13 -4.56 5.54
N PHE A 186 5.91 -5.82 5.10
CA PHE A 186 4.81 -6.15 4.22
C PHE A 186 4.33 -7.60 4.38
N GLU A 187 3.12 -7.83 3.88
CA GLU A 187 2.45 -9.12 3.80
C GLU A 187 2.09 -9.43 2.34
N GLU A 188 1.98 -10.71 2.01
CA GLU A 188 1.50 -11.17 0.71
C GLU A 188 0.07 -10.73 0.39
N SER A 189 -0.72 -10.40 1.41
CA SER A 189 -2.11 -9.95 1.33
C SER A 189 -2.27 -8.45 1.05
N TYR A 190 -1.36 -7.86 0.26
CA TYR A 190 -1.40 -6.46 -0.22
C TYR A 190 -1.19 -5.38 0.85
N GLY A 191 -0.84 -5.77 2.07
CA GLY A 191 -0.58 -4.84 3.16
C GLY A 191 0.89 -4.50 3.31
N CYS A 192 1.20 -3.22 3.48
CA CYS A 192 2.56 -2.76 3.79
C CYS A 192 2.54 -1.52 4.68
N LEU A 193 3.64 -1.27 5.36
CA LEU A 193 3.81 -0.08 6.19
C LEU A 193 5.20 0.53 6.00
N ILE A 194 5.23 1.85 5.77
CA ILE A 194 6.44 2.66 5.66
C ILE A 194 6.56 3.53 6.92
N GLY A 195 7.70 3.47 7.58
CA GLY A 195 7.96 4.26 8.80
C GLY A 195 7.28 3.70 10.05
N THR A 196 7.39 4.44 11.14
CA THR A 196 6.94 4.01 12.49
C THR A 196 5.85 4.92 13.09
N HIS A 197 5.24 5.78 12.25
CA HIS A 197 4.18 6.69 12.67
C HIS A 197 2.89 5.98 13.11
N ALA A 198 2.71 4.74 12.66
CA ALA A 198 1.63 3.85 13.00
C ALA A 198 2.20 2.44 13.27
N ARG A 199 1.42 1.56 13.92
CA ARG A 199 1.78 0.16 14.13
C ARG A 199 0.84 -0.80 13.44
N ASP A 200 -0.18 -0.26 12.83
CA ASP A 200 -1.09 -0.95 11.94
C ASP A 200 -1.47 0.00 10.80
N LYS A 201 -2.02 -0.54 9.72
CA LYS A 201 -2.32 0.15 8.47
C LYS A 201 -3.81 0.46 8.29
N ASP A 202 -4.65 -0.05 9.18
CA ASP A 202 -6.10 0.08 9.15
C ASP A 202 -6.56 1.52 9.46
N CYS A 203 -7.21 2.15 8.49
CA CYS A 203 -7.75 3.50 8.62
C CYS A 203 -8.86 3.59 9.68
N LEU A 204 -9.72 2.57 9.79
CA LEU A 204 -10.82 2.55 10.75
C LEU A 204 -10.33 2.40 12.19
N LEU A 205 -9.23 1.70 12.41
CA LEU A 205 -8.64 1.54 13.72
C LEU A 205 -8.22 2.89 14.32
N TYR A 206 -7.69 3.79 13.51
CA TYR A 206 -7.24 5.12 13.94
C TYR A 206 -8.36 6.16 14.03
N THR A 207 -9.44 5.96 13.31
CA THR A 207 -10.58 6.89 13.30
C THR A 207 -11.68 6.51 14.29
N SER A 208 -11.67 5.27 14.80
CA SER A 208 -12.61 4.83 15.81
C SER A 208 -12.27 5.43 17.19
N PRO A 209 -13.23 6.06 17.89
CA PRO A 209 -12.98 6.55 19.23
C PRO A 209 -12.68 5.37 20.17
N SER A 210 -11.60 5.48 20.93
CA SER A 210 -11.25 4.45 21.90
C SER A 210 -12.33 4.33 23.00
N PRO A 211 -12.44 3.19 23.68
CA PRO A 211 -13.34 3.06 24.84
C PRO A 211 -13.10 4.13 25.93
N ARG A 212 -11.87 4.67 26.00
CA ARG A 212 -11.53 5.76 26.93
C ARG A 212 -12.14 7.09 26.49
N ASP A 213 -12.22 7.34 25.20
CA ASP A 213 -12.78 8.58 24.66
C ASP A 213 -14.29 8.67 24.84
N ARG A 214 -14.98 7.51 24.89
CA ARG A 214 -16.42 7.41 25.15
C ARG A 214 -16.80 7.70 26.62
N SER A 215 -15.84 7.65 27.54
CA SER A 215 -16.07 7.94 28.96
C SER A 215 -15.98 9.44 29.30
N LEU A 216 -15.67 10.28 28.31
CA LEU A 216 -15.54 11.74 28.45
C LEU A 216 -16.67 12.52 27.80
N SER A 217 -17.72 11.84 27.30
CA SER A 217 -18.93 12.46 26.70
C SER A 217 -20.12 12.38 27.62
#